data_cf6485fe001fba78324de2f580f3d3f8
#
_entry.id   cf6485fe001fba78324de2f580f3d3f8
#
_cell.length_a   1.000
_cell.length_b   1.000
_cell.length_c   1.000
_cell.angle_alpha   90.00
_cell.angle_beta   90.00
_cell.angle_gamma   90.00
#
_symmetry.space_group_name_H-M   'P 1'
#
loop_
_entity.id
_entity.type
_entity.pdbx_description
1 polymer ?
#
loop_
_entity_poly.entity_id
_entity_poly.type
_entity_poly.pdbx_seq_one_letter_code
_entity_poly.pdbx_strand_id
1 'polypeptide(L)'
;IAFKDLDLATAETNFKKALALNASAPEVNTNMGLLCLAQNKPADAATYFAKGGQSSQNNEALGNMYIAQGQYERALTALRGSNTNGEALAMIMTKDYAGAKRVLAAVKNADGYTAYLAAVAAARTNDAAAVAQNLKKAVSLDSSLKAKAQKDLEFAKFQDAVKAL
;
A
#
# COMPACT_ATOMS: atom_id res chain seq x y z
N ILE A 1 -2.02 -13.62 -6.60
CA ILE A 1 -1.17 -14.68 -7.19
C ILE A 1 0.25 -14.19 -7.05
N ALA A 2 1.05 -14.88 -6.22
CA ALA A 2 2.46 -14.56 -6.10
C ALA A 2 3.16 -14.98 -7.40
N PHE A 3 3.76 -14.03 -8.11
CA PHE A 3 4.50 -14.27 -9.36
C PHE A 3 5.82 -15.04 -9.15
N LYS A 4 6.09 -15.55 -7.94
CA LYS A 4 7.39 -16.18 -7.60
C LYS A 4 7.72 -17.46 -8.38
N ASP A 5 6.71 -18.12 -8.96
CA ASP A 5 6.87 -19.40 -9.69
C ASP A 5 6.32 -19.33 -11.13
N LEU A 6 5.92 -18.16 -11.61
CA LEU A 6 5.46 -17.99 -12.99
C LEU A 6 6.64 -17.57 -13.88
N ASP A 7 6.82 -18.29 -14.97
CA ASP A 7 7.67 -17.83 -16.07
C ASP A 7 7.09 -16.53 -16.62
N LEU A 8 7.71 -15.41 -16.22
CA LEU A 8 7.27 -14.06 -16.60
C LEU A 8 7.24 -13.88 -18.13
N ALA A 9 8.11 -14.56 -18.85
CA ALA A 9 8.17 -14.53 -20.31
C ALA A 9 6.96 -15.21 -20.96
N THR A 10 6.56 -16.37 -20.41
CA THR A 10 5.35 -17.08 -20.85
C THR A 10 4.10 -16.27 -20.53
N ALA A 11 4.01 -15.68 -19.33
CA ALA A 11 2.91 -14.81 -18.95
C ALA A 11 2.80 -13.60 -19.88
N GLU A 12 3.91 -12.93 -20.18
CA GLU A 12 3.96 -11.79 -21.10
C GLU A 12 3.46 -12.18 -22.51
N THR A 13 3.92 -13.31 -23.02
CA THR A 13 3.51 -13.83 -24.32
C THR A 13 2.00 -14.07 -24.38
N ASN A 14 1.44 -14.70 -23.34
CA ASN A 14 0.01 -15.00 -23.29
C ASN A 14 -0.85 -13.75 -23.15
N PHE A 15 -0.43 -12.78 -22.32
CA PHE A 15 -1.14 -11.50 -22.20
C PHE A 15 -1.07 -10.70 -23.52
N LYS A 16 0.07 -10.67 -24.21
CA LYS A 16 0.19 -10.03 -25.53
C LYS A 16 -0.74 -10.66 -26.57
N LYS A 17 -0.88 -11.99 -26.58
CA LYS A 17 -1.85 -12.68 -27.45
C LYS A 17 -3.30 -12.29 -27.11
N ALA A 18 -3.63 -12.21 -25.82
CA ALA A 18 -4.95 -11.79 -25.39
C ALA A 18 -5.24 -10.33 -25.79
N LEU A 19 -4.29 -9.42 -25.63
CA LEU A 19 -4.42 -8.02 -26.05
C LEU A 19 -4.47 -7.85 -27.56
N ALA A 20 -3.89 -8.76 -28.35
CA ALA A 20 -4.04 -8.76 -29.81
C ALA A 20 -5.49 -9.08 -30.24
N LEU A 21 -6.22 -9.85 -29.44
CA LEU A 21 -7.65 -10.16 -29.66
C LEU A 21 -8.56 -9.04 -29.12
N ASN A 22 -8.22 -8.45 -28.01
CA ASN A 22 -8.94 -7.32 -27.38
C ASN A 22 -7.98 -6.40 -26.65
N ALA A 23 -7.52 -5.34 -27.32
CA ALA A 23 -6.56 -4.38 -26.76
C ALA A 23 -7.05 -3.60 -25.53
N SER A 24 -8.37 -3.53 -25.33
CA SER A 24 -9.00 -2.82 -24.21
C SER A 24 -9.51 -3.74 -23.11
N ALA A 25 -9.18 -5.04 -23.11
CA ALA A 25 -9.57 -5.97 -22.06
C ALA A 25 -9.03 -5.50 -20.68
N PRO A 26 -9.89 -5.09 -19.72
CA PRO A 26 -9.45 -4.43 -18.50
C PRO A 26 -8.57 -5.32 -17.63
N GLU A 27 -8.99 -6.57 -17.40
CA GLU A 27 -8.26 -7.52 -16.55
C GLU A 27 -6.89 -7.87 -17.15
N VAL A 28 -6.80 -8.01 -18.48
CA VAL A 28 -5.54 -8.32 -19.16
C VAL A 28 -4.59 -7.12 -19.07
N ASN A 29 -5.09 -5.91 -19.24
CA ASN A 29 -4.29 -4.70 -19.05
C ASN A 29 -3.82 -4.55 -17.59
N THR A 30 -4.69 -4.80 -16.59
CA THR A 30 -4.27 -4.80 -15.19
C THR A 30 -3.15 -5.81 -14.93
N ASN A 31 -3.29 -7.04 -15.44
CA ASN A 31 -2.28 -8.09 -15.28
C ASN A 31 -0.98 -7.76 -16.02
N MET A 32 -1.03 -7.14 -17.19
CA MET A 32 0.17 -6.62 -17.89
C MET A 32 0.86 -5.52 -17.09
N GLY A 33 0.09 -4.62 -16.46
CA GLY A 33 0.65 -3.61 -15.57
C GLY A 33 1.40 -4.23 -14.38
N LEU A 34 0.79 -5.23 -13.72
CA LEU A 34 1.43 -5.98 -12.63
C LEU A 34 2.70 -6.71 -13.10
N LEU A 35 2.66 -7.32 -14.29
CA LEU A 35 3.83 -7.95 -14.90
C LEU A 35 4.95 -6.95 -15.15
N CYS A 36 4.64 -5.77 -15.69
CA CYS A 36 5.62 -4.71 -15.90
C CYS A 36 6.25 -4.24 -14.58
N LEU A 37 5.47 -4.16 -13.48
CA LEU A 37 6.03 -3.85 -12.15
C LEU A 37 6.99 -4.95 -11.68
N ALA A 38 6.64 -6.23 -11.87
CA ALA A 38 7.52 -7.35 -11.53
C ALA A 38 8.82 -7.34 -12.34
N GLN A 39 8.79 -6.78 -13.56
CA GLN A 39 9.96 -6.57 -14.43
C GLN A 39 10.69 -5.23 -14.14
N ASN A 40 10.30 -4.49 -13.11
CA ASN A 40 10.84 -3.16 -12.79
C ASN A 40 10.66 -2.12 -13.92
N LYS A 41 9.51 -2.15 -14.59
CA LYS A 41 9.12 -1.24 -15.69
C LYS A 41 7.90 -0.39 -15.30
N PRO A 42 8.01 0.54 -14.35
CA PRO A 42 6.85 1.27 -13.83
C PRO A 42 6.19 2.21 -14.84
N ALA A 43 6.92 2.74 -15.82
CA ALA A 43 6.34 3.57 -16.87
C ALA A 43 5.41 2.79 -17.79
N ASP A 44 5.82 1.57 -18.19
CA ASP A 44 5.00 0.67 -18.98
C ASP A 44 3.78 0.20 -18.17
N ALA A 45 3.98 -0.11 -16.88
CA ALA A 45 2.91 -0.47 -15.96
C ALA A 45 1.82 0.61 -15.89
N ALA A 46 2.19 1.89 -15.78
CA ALA A 46 1.23 3.00 -15.75
C ALA A 46 0.39 3.06 -17.04
N THR A 47 1.00 2.78 -18.20
CA THR A 47 0.31 2.75 -19.49
C THR A 47 -0.76 1.65 -19.55
N TYR A 48 -0.44 0.46 -19.01
CA TYR A 48 -1.39 -0.64 -18.92
C TYR A 48 -2.47 -0.40 -17.88
N PHE A 49 -2.14 0.10 -16.70
CA PHE A 49 -3.15 0.43 -15.68
C PHE A 49 -4.14 1.50 -16.14
N ALA A 50 -3.71 2.45 -16.98
CA ALA A 50 -4.63 3.42 -17.58
C ALA A 50 -5.72 2.77 -18.44
N LYS A 51 -5.46 1.57 -18.98
CA LYS A 51 -6.41 0.76 -19.76
C LYS A 51 -7.11 -0.31 -18.93
N GLY A 52 -6.68 -0.55 -17.69
CA GLY A 52 -7.20 -1.56 -16.77
C GLY A 52 -8.57 -1.21 -16.16
N GLY A 53 -9.12 -0.04 -16.47
CA GLY A 53 -10.45 0.39 -16.00
C GLY A 53 -10.48 0.74 -14.51
N GLN A 54 -11.68 0.78 -13.94
CA GLN A 54 -11.96 1.21 -12.55
C GLN A 54 -12.16 0.03 -11.60
N SER A 55 -11.54 -1.12 -11.85
CA SER A 55 -11.62 -2.24 -10.91
C SER A 55 -10.79 -1.96 -9.64
N SER A 56 -11.24 -2.51 -8.49
CA SER A 56 -10.49 -2.40 -7.23
C SER A 56 -9.05 -2.89 -7.38
N GLN A 57 -8.84 -4.00 -8.08
CA GLN A 57 -7.53 -4.57 -8.32
C GLN A 57 -6.62 -3.61 -9.11
N ASN A 58 -7.15 -3.00 -10.18
CA ASN A 58 -6.39 -2.04 -10.97
C ASN A 58 -6.05 -0.78 -10.15
N ASN A 59 -7.03 -0.25 -9.43
CA ASN A 59 -6.85 0.94 -8.60
C ASN A 59 -5.85 0.70 -7.46
N GLU A 60 -5.89 -0.46 -6.81
CA GLU A 60 -4.93 -0.83 -5.78
C GLU A 60 -3.51 -0.99 -6.35
N ALA A 61 -3.37 -1.66 -7.49
CA ALA A 61 -2.08 -1.82 -8.14
C ALA A 61 -1.47 -0.48 -8.55
N LEU A 62 -2.27 0.39 -9.16
CA LEU A 62 -1.88 1.75 -9.56
C LEU A 62 -1.53 2.61 -8.34
N GLY A 63 -2.34 2.58 -7.30
CA GLY A 63 -2.11 3.34 -6.07
C GLY A 63 -0.84 2.89 -5.36
N ASN A 64 -0.61 1.60 -5.23
CA ASN A 64 0.62 1.05 -4.63
C ASN A 64 1.86 1.40 -5.47
N MET A 65 1.75 1.42 -6.79
CA MET A 65 2.82 1.90 -7.66
C MET A 65 3.15 3.38 -7.37
N TYR A 66 2.14 4.25 -7.25
CA TYR A 66 2.37 5.65 -6.91
C TYR A 66 2.95 5.85 -5.51
N ILE A 67 2.56 5.04 -4.52
CA ILE A 67 3.18 5.04 -3.19
C ILE A 67 4.66 4.72 -3.29
N ALA A 68 5.04 3.67 -4.02
CA ALA A 68 6.42 3.28 -4.22
C ALA A 68 7.27 4.38 -4.90
N GLN A 69 6.63 5.25 -5.69
CA GLN A 69 7.24 6.41 -6.34
C GLN A 69 7.19 7.70 -5.50
N GLY A 70 6.62 7.67 -4.29
CA GLY A 70 6.41 8.85 -3.45
C GLY A 70 5.36 9.84 -3.96
N GLN A 71 4.51 9.43 -4.92
CA GLN A 71 3.46 10.25 -5.53
C GLN A 71 2.14 10.10 -4.77
N TYR A 72 2.10 10.56 -3.53
CA TYR A 72 1.02 10.26 -2.59
C TYR A 72 -0.34 10.85 -2.97
N GLU A 73 -0.40 12.02 -3.60
CA GLU A 73 -1.64 12.62 -4.08
C GLU A 73 -2.27 11.79 -5.21
N ARG A 74 -1.43 11.26 -6.11
CA ARG A 74 -1.89 10.35 -7.17
C ARG A 74 -2.33 9.00 -6.60
N ALA A 75 -1.62 8.51 -5.60
CA ALA A 75 -2.00 7.30 -4.89
C ALA A 75 -3.38 7.47 -4.22
N LEU A 76 -3.63 8.61 -3.56
CA LEU A 76 -4.93 8.91 -2.98
C LEU A 76 -6.06 8.94 -4.01
N THR A 77 -5.80 9.49 -5.20
CA THR A 77 -6.79 9.50 -6.28
C THR A 77 -7.16 8.07 -6.70
N ALA A 78 -6.17 7.19 -6.82
CA ALA A 78 -6.39 5.80 -7.22
C ALA A 78 -7.04 4.96 -6.10
N LEU A 79 -6.65 5.18 -4.84
CA LEU A 79 -7.05 4.35 -3.69
C LEU A 79 -8.28 4.86 -2.95
N ARG A 80 -8.85 6.00 -3.36
CA ARG A 80 -9.96 6.65 -2.64
C ARG A 80 -11.13 5.69 -2.39
N GLY A 81 -11.45 5.50 -1.11
CA GLY A 81 -12.55 4.64 -0.67
C GLY A 81 -12.24 3.15 -0.68
N SER A 82 -10.99 2.75 -0.92
CA SER A 82 -10.57 1.34 -0.86
C SER A 82 -10.53 0.78 0.57
N ASN A 83 -10.44 1.64 1.58
CA ASN A 83 -10.24 1.29 2.99
C ASN A 83 -9.07 0.31 3.18
N THR A 84 -7.92 0.65 2.59
CA THR A 84 -6.69 -0.14 2.64
C THR A 84 -5.58 0.58 3.39
N ASN A 85 -4.56 -0.18 3.81
CA ASN A 85 -3.33 0.40 4.37
C ASN A 85 -2.64 1.37 3.39
N GLY A 86 -2.74 1.13 2.09
CA GLY A 86 -2.21 2.03 1.06
C GLY A 86 -2.89 3.39 1.06
N GLU A 87 -4.24 3.43 1.11
CA GLU A 87 -4.99 4.67 1.21
C GLU A 87 -4.62 5.45 2.48
N ALA A 88 -4.58 4.77 3.62
CA ALA A 88 -4.22 5.39 4.89
C ALA A 88 -2.78 5.94 4.88
N LEU A 89 -1.82 5.21 4.33
CA LEU A 89 -0.44 5.68 4.18
C LEU A 89 -0.38 6.94 3.31
N ALA A 90 -1.05 6.95 2.17
CA ALA A 90 -1.10 8.12 1.30
C ALA A 90 -1.72 9.34 2.03
N MET A 91 -2.79 9.13 2.83
CA MET A 91 -3.37 10.18 3.67
C MET A 91 -2.40 10.71 4.74
N ILE A 92 -1.65 9.83 5.41
CA ILE A 92 -0.63 10.23 6.39
C ILE A 92 0.43 11.12 5.71
N MET A 93 0.89 10.70 4.53
CA MET A 93 1.93 11.42 3.80
C MET A 93 1.45 12.76 3.22
N THR A 94 0.17 12.90 2.95
CA THR A 94 -0.49 14.15 2.55
C THR A 94 -1.07 14.95 3.73
N LYS A 95 -0.77 14.52 4.98
CA LYS A 95 -1.14 15.16 6.24
C LYS A 95 -2.64 15.12 6.59
N ASP A 96 -3.45 14.29 5.93
CA ASP A 96 -4.83 14.02 6.37
C ASP A 96 -4.84 12.90 7.45
N TYR A 97 -4.37 13.24 8.64
CA TYR A 97 -4.28 12.27 9.75
C TYR A 97 -5.65 11.82 10.25
N ALA A 98 -6.65 12.70 10.20
CA ALA A 98 -8.02 12.35 10.61
C ALA A 98 -8.66 11.37 9.62
N GLY A 99 -8.47 11.60 8.32
CA GLY A 99 -8.87 10.67 7.26
C GLY A 99 -8.18 9.32 7.42
N ALA A 100 -6.86 9.32 7.61
CA ALA A 100 -6.08 8.10 7.82
C ALA A 100 -6.59 7.26 9.00
N LYS A 101 -6.88 7.88 10.15
CA LYS A 101 -7.43 7.18 11.33
C LYS A 101 -8.78 6.52 11.01
N ARG A 102 -9.67 7.20 10.26
CA ARG A 102 -10.97 6.63 9.84
C ARG A 102 -10.79 5.44 8.89
N VAL A 103 -9.91 5.58 7.90
CA VAL A 103 -9.62 4.50 6.95
C VAL A 103 -9.03 3.29 7.66
N LEU A 104 -8.04 3.48 8.55
CA LEU A 104 -7.43 2.39 9.30
C LEU A 104 -8.42 1.64 10.20
N ALA A 105 -9.41 2.35 10.76
CA ALA A 105 -10.48 1.72 11.53
C ALA A 105 -11.45 0.90 10.66
N ALA A 106 -11.52 1.18 9.36
CA ALA A 106 -12.40 0.52 8.40
C ALA A 106 -11.70 -0.61 7.60
N VAL A 107 -10.40 -0.84 7.79
CA VAL A 107 -9.66 -1.93 7.12
C VAL A 107 -10.24 -3.27 7.54
N LYS A 108 -10.76 -4.04 6.57
CA LYS A 108 -11.46 -5.32 6.85
C LYS A 108 -10.54 -6.40 7.42
N ASN A 109 -9.32 -6.49 6.90
CA ASN A 109 -8.32 -7.48 7.32
C ASN A 109 -7.15 -6.75 8.00
N ALA A 110 -7.46 -6.03 9.09
CA ALA A 110 -6.47 -5.28 9.85
C ALA A 110 -5.39 -6.21 10.42
N ASP A 111 -4.14 -5.89 10.13
CA ASP A 111 -2.94 -6.63 10.51
C ASP A 111 -2.01 -5.80 11.40
N GLY A 112 -0.82 -6.31 11.69
CA GLY A 112 0.20 -5.58 12.43
C GLY A 112 0.59 -4.27 11.74
N TYR A 113 0.65 -4.25 10.41
CA TYR A 113 0.99 -3.04 9.67
C TYR A 113 -0.12 -1.98 9.74
N THR A 114 -1.40 -2.39 9.76
CA THR A 114 -2.53 -1.48 10.01
C THR A 114 -2.38 -0.76 11.35
N ALA A 115 -2.06 -1.50 12.41
CA ALA A 115 -1.80 -0.92 13.74
C ALA A 115 -0.55 -0.04 13.75
N TYR A 116 0.50 -0.42 13.02
CA TYR A 116 1.70 0.38 12.87
C TYR A 116 1.43 1.74 12.21
N LEU A 117 0.66 1.77 11.12
CA LEU A 117 0.25 3.02 10.49
C LEU A 117 -0.63 3.88 11.40
N ALA A 118 -1.47 3.26 12.24
CA ALA A 118 -2.23 3.99 13.25
C ALA A 118 -1.31 4.65 14.30
N ALA A 119 -0.22 3.97 14.69
CA ALA A 119 0.80 4.56 15.56
C ALA A 119 1.51 5.74 14.88
N VAL A 120 1.86 5.62 13.59
CA VAL A 120 2.46 6.73 12.83
C VAL A 120 1.52 7.94 12.76
N ALA A 121 0.23 7.74 12.46
CA ALA A 121 -0.77 8.81 12.45
C ALA A 121 -0.93 9.46 13.84
N ALA A 122 -0.85 8.68 14.91
CA ALA A 122 -0.86 9.17 16.28
C ALA A 122 0.40 10.00 16.60
N ALA A 123 1.58 9.54 16.18
CA ALA A 123 2.84 10.25 16.37
C ALA A 123 2.82 11.62 15.67
N ARG A 124 2.31 11.68 14.46
CA ARG A 124 2.17 12.93 13.68
C ARG A 124 1.16 13.90 14.30
N THR A 125 0.23 13.43 15.12
CA THR A 125 -0.71 14.26 15.90
C THR A 125 -0.30 14.40 17.35
N ASN A 126 0.91 13.96 17.73
CA ASN A 126 1.49 14.03 19.08
C ASN A 126 0.64 13.37 20.18
N ASP A 127 -0.05 12.27 19.85
CA ASP A 127 -0.88 11.47 20.78
C ASP A 127 -0.06 10.29 21.31
N ALA A 128 0.69 10.52 22.40
CA ALA A 128 1.59 9.53 22.99
C ALA A 128 0.87 8.26 23.49
N ALA A 129 -0.35 8.40 24.00
CA ALA A 129 -1.12 7.25 24.48
C ALA A 129 -1.52 6.33 23.33
N ALA A 130 -2.02 6.91 22.23
CA ALA A 130 -2.36 6.17 21.02
C ALA A 130 -1.11 5.56 20.35
N VAL A 131 0.05 6.23 20.37
CA VAL A 131 1.32 5.66 19.90
C VAL A 131 1.65 4.39 20.66
N ALA A 132 1.67 4.44 22.00
CA ALA A 132 2.01 3.29 22.83
C ALA A 132 1.03 2.12 22.62
N GLN A 133 -0.28 2.40 22.57
CA GLN A 133 -1.30 1.38 22.38
C GLN A 133 -1.17 0.71 21.00
N ASN A 134 -1.02 1.49 19.93
CA ASN A 134 -0.99 0.97 18.58
C ASN A 134 0.34 0.25 18.28
N LEU A 135 1.48 0.69 18.83
CA LEU A 135 2.75 -0.02 18.71
C LEU A 135 2.70 -1.40 19.39
N LYS A 136 2.14 -1.47 20.62
CA LYS A 136 1.95 -2.75 21.31
C LYS A 136 1.07 -3.69 20.48
N LYS A 137 -0.04 -3.19 19.95
CA LYS A 137 -0.93 -3.96 19.07
C LYS A 137 -0.19 -4.42 17.79
N ALA A 138 0.57 -3.54 17.15
CA ALA A 138 1.33 -3.88 15.95
C ALA A 138 2.30 -5.03 16.21
N VAL A 139 3.10 -4.96 17.29
CA VAL A 139 4.09 -5.98 17.65
C VAL A 139 3.43 -7.29 18.11
N SER A 140 2.25 -7.23 18.76
CA SER A 140 1.50 -8.44 19.14
C SER A 140 0.98 -9.22 17.93
N LEU A 141 0.65 -8.51 16.83
CA LEU A 141 0.18 -9.11 15.58
C LEU A 141 1.33 -9.51 14.64
N ASP A 142 2.44 -8.76 14.69
CA ASP A 142 3.65 -9.03 13.92
C ASP A 142 4.88 -8.59 14.72
N SER A 143 5.58 -9.56 15.32
CA SER A 143 6.76 -9.31 16.16
C SER A 143 7.94 -8.68 15.42
N SER A 144 8.01 -8.80 14.09
CA SER A 144 9.06 -8.17 13.27
C SER A 144 8.99 -6.64 13.31
N LEU A 145 7.80 -6.08 13.58
CA LEU A 145 7.58 -4.64 13.66
C LEU A 145 8.26 -3.97 14.87
N LYS A 146 8.67 -4.75 15.90
CA LYS A 146 9.46 -4.23 17.02
C LYS A 146 10.78 -3.62 16.54
N ALA A 147 11.54 -4.37 15.76
CA ALA A 147 12.84 -3.91 15.23
C ALA A 147 12.65 -2.69 14.28
N LYS A 148 11.55 -2.65 13.55
CA LYS A 148 11.19 -1.51 12.69
C LYS A 148 10.88 -0.29 13.54
N ALA A 149 10.02 -0.40 14.55
CA ALA A 149 9.64 0.72 15.42
C ALA A 149 10.84 1.33 16.16
N GLN A 150 11.80 0.50 16.59
CA GLN A 150 13.01 0.95 17.26
C GLN A 150 13.93 1.83 16.38
N LYS A 151 13.84 1.69 15.06
CA LYS A 151 14.67 2.43 14.10
C LYS A 151 13.90 3.55 13.39
N ASP A 152 12.59 3.60 13.55
CA ASP A 152 11.75 4.55 12.84
C ASP A 152 11.78 5.92 13.51
N LEU A 153 12.20 6.93 12.76
CA LEU A 153 12.29 8.32 13.21
C LEU A 153 10.92 8.93 13.55
N GLU A 154 9.82 8.35 13.05
CA GLU A 154 8.46 8.77 13.43
C GLU A 154 8.23 8.67 14.95
N PHE A 155 8.91 7.75 15.62
CA PHE A 155 8.78 7.51 17.05
C PHE A 155 9.94 8.11 17.88
N ALA A 156 10.78 8.96 17.29
CA ALA A 156 11.92 9.56 17.99
C ALA A 156 11.52 10.29 19.28
N LYS A 157 10.33 10.93 19.30
CA LYS A 157 9.78 11.62 20.48
C LYS A 157 9.05 10.69 21.46
N PHE A 158 8.86 9.42 21.14
CA PHE A 158 8.05 8.47 21.88
C PHE A 158 8.87 7.26 22.38
N GLN A 159 10.12 7.52 22.80
CA GLN A 159 11.07 6.47 23.17
C GLN A 159 10.60 5.57 24.32
N ASP A 160 9.80 6.10 25.26
CA ASP A 160 9.24 5.28 26.34
C ASP A 160 8.25 4.23 25.81
N ALA A 161 7.42 4.61 24.82
CA ALA A 161 6.53 3.66 24.14
C ALA A 161 7.32 2.59 23.35
N VAL A 162 8.42 2.97 22.70
CA VAL A 162 9.27 2.06 21.92
C VAL A 162 10.04 1.10 22.83
N LYS A 163 10.58 1.57 23.97
CA LYS A 163 11.29 0.73 24.94
C LYS A 163 10.38 -0.27 25.65
N ALA A 164 9.09 0.03 25.76
CA ALA A 164 8.08 -0.83 26.38
C ALA A 164 7.56 -1.95 25.49
N LEU A 165 8.07 -2.09 24.25
CA LEU A 165 7.78 -3.19 23.33
C LEU A 165 8.66 -4.39 23.66
#